data_85344802d53ff871d0fb5cb604f91260
#
_entry.id   85344802d53ff871d0fb5cb604f91260
#
_cell.length_a   1.000
_cell.length_b   1.000
_cell.length_c   1.000
_cell.angle_alpha   90.00
_cell.angle_beta   90.00
_cell.angle_gamma   90.00
#
_symmetry.space_group_name_H-M   'P 1'
#
loop_
_entity.id
_entity.type
_entity.pdbx_description
1 polymer ?
#
loop_
_entity_poly.entity_id
_entity_poly.type
_entity_poly.pdbx_seq_one_letter_code
_entity_poly.pdbx_strand_id
1 'polypeptide(L)'
;LPFSLHFSAMEWNAEELPAMVDFARERGAQVLNVFFLVRTGRGEGFSELPAPRCEEALRFLARVQGVNGNGEGPGERTREGDDLLIRAKCAPHFRRVVYEADPASPLLSDYANGGCPAGREYCRIGPSGEVTPCPYVSLSAGNLRDKPFGEIWRSSSLLSHYRSGELKGRCGRCEFREVCGGCRCRAYAATGDVMAEDPACAYEPPGDVPLVRFSEEGRFGLEVERGFPWTAEARERLSRIPSFARGMVAKSVEDYARERGVSSVTADLMKEAREALLPRSLMPGFVRDRLGGGQ
;
A
#
# COMPACT_ATOMS: atom_id res chain seq x y z
N LEU A 1 1.17 -3.64 22.32
CA LEU A 1 0.25 -3.90 21.20
C LEU A 1 0.85 -3.31 19.93
N PRO A 2 0.86 -4.03 18.81
CA PRO A 2 1.28 -3.49 17.53
C PRO A 2 0.32 -2.36 17.10
N PHE A 3 0.88 -1.25 16.59
CA PHE A 3 0.09 -0.12 16.12
C PHE A 3 0.70 0.53 14.88
N SER A 4 -0.10 1.29 14.16
CA SER A 4 0.34 2.10 13.03
C SER A 4 0.03 3.57 13.26
N LEU A 5 0.87 4.44 12.73
CA LEU A 5 0.63 5.88 12.66
C LEU A 5 0.17 6.27 11.25
N HIS A 6 -0.67 7.29 11.20
CA HIS A 6 -1.16 7.86 9.96
C HIS A 6 -0.82 9.36 9.95
N PHE A 7 -0.11 9.79 8.91
CA PHE A 7 0.23 11.18 8.67
C PHE A 7 -0.37 11.63 7.33
N SER A 8 -1.12 12.70 7.33
CA SER A 8 -1.65 13.29 6.08
C SER A 8 -0.75 14.43 5.65
N ALA A 9 0.05 14.19 4.61
CA ALA A 9 0.96 15.19 4.05
C ALA A 9 0.16 16.23 3.25
N MET A 10 0.28 17.47 3.67
CA MET A 10 -0.36 18.67 3.13
C MET A 10 0.69 19.78 2.99
N GLU A 11 0.38 20.83 2.25
CA GLU A 11 1.33 21.93 2.00
C GLU A 11 1.89 22.52 3.29
N TRP A 12 1.06 22.70 4.31
CA TRP A 12 1.43 23.38 5.55
C TRP A 12 2.22 22.52 6.56
N ASN A 13 2.21 21.18 6.41
CA ASN A 13 2.87 20.26 7.37
C ASN A 13 3.91 19.32 6.75
N ALA A 14 4.20 19.45 5.46
CA ALA A 14 5.13 18.56 4.77
C ALA A 14 6.55 18.59 5.37
N GLU A 15 6.97 19.72 5.92
CA GLU A 15 8.25 19.89 6.59
C GLU A 15 8.37 19.04 7.88
N GLU A 16 7.26 18.62 8.45
CA GLU A 16 7.23 17.77 9.65
C GLU A 16 7.45 16.29 9.34
N LEU A 17 7.46 15.92 8.05
CA LEU A 17 7.57 14.51 7.65
C LEU A 17 8.82 13.80 8.20
N PRO A 18 10.03 14.41 8.22
CA PRO A 18 11.18 13.79 8.87
C PRO A 18 10.97 13.55 10.37
N ALA A 19 10.47 14.55 11.08
CA ALA A 19 10.19 14.43 12.51
C ALA A 19 9.11 13.38 12.81
N MET A 20 8.13 13.21 11.90
CA MET A 20 7.11 12.16 12.02
C MET A 20 7.69 10.75 11.85
N VAL A 21 8.68 10.58 10.97
CA VAL A 21 9.40 9.30 10.82
C VAL A 21 10.16 8.96 12.10
N ASP A 22 10.88 9.92 12.66
CA ASP A 22 11.63 9.74 13.92
C ASP A 22 10.67 9.47 15.09
N PHE A 23 9.58 10.20 15.19
CA PHE A 23 8.54 9.95 16.19
C PHE A 23 7.94 8.55 16.08
N ALA A 24 7.67 8.07 14.85
CA ALA A 24 7.16 6.71 14.63
C ALA A 24 8.13 5.65 15.12
N ARG A 25 9.43 5.82 14.89
CA ARG A 25 10.50 4.97 15.36
C ARG A 25 10.62 4.96 16.89
N GLU A 26 10.68 6.15 17.48
CA GLU A 26 10.80 6.31 18.93
C GLU A 26 9.62 5.68 19.69
N ARG A 27 8.43 5.72 19.12
CA ARG A 27 7.22 5.12 19.71
C ARG A 27 7.06 3.64 19.41
N GLY A 28 7.95 3.05 18.60
CA GLY A 28 7.88 1.65 18.22
C GLY A 28 6.68 1.31 17.33
N ALA A 29 6.24 2.27 16.49
CA ALA A 29 5.21 1.99 15.49
C ALA A 29 5.71 0.96 14.48
N GLN A 30 4.87 0.01 14.10
CA GLN A 30 5.22 -0.97 13.07
C GLN A 30 5.07 -0.40 11.66
N VAL A 31 4.12 0.51 11.48
CA VAL A 31 3.81 1.10 10.17
C VAL A 31 3.57 2.59 10.32
N LEU A 32 4.19 3.37 9.45
CA LEU A 32 3.82 4.76 9.18
C LEU A 32 3.16 4.85 7.81
N ASN A 33 1.86 5.14 7.78
CA ASN A 33 1.13 5.43 6.55
C ASN A 33 1.16 6.94 6.29
N VAL A 34 1.85 7.37 5.23
CA VAL A 34 1.88 8.75 4.78
C VAL A 34 0.86 8.91 3.66
N PHE A 35 -0.24 9.59 3.94
CA PHE A 35 -1.30 9.89 2.98
C PHE A 35 -1.03 11.21 2.29
N PHE A 36 -0.87 11.21 1.00
CA PHE A 36 -0.85 12.42 0.19
C PHE A 36 -2.28 12.89 -0.03
N LEU A 37 -2.61 14.08 0.41
CA LEU A 37 -3.97 14.61 0.42
C LEU A 37 -4.63 14.47 -0.96
N VAL A 38 -5.89 14.06 -0.95
CA VAL A 38 -6.81 14.13 -2.09
C VAL A 38 -7.95 15.07 -1.69
N ARG A 39 -8.12 16.18 -2.39
CA ARG A 39 -9.08 17.24 -2.04
C ARG A 39 -10.51 16.79 -2.32
N THR A 40 -11.11 16.12 -1.35
CA THR A 40 -12.50 15.66 -1.41
C THR A 40 -13.16 15.76 -0.04
N GLY A 41 -14.46 16.03 -0.01
CA GLY A 41 -15.24 16.14 1.21
C GLY A 41 -14.63 17.15 2.19
N ARG A 42 -14.39 16.77 3.43
CA ARG A 42 -13.79 17.66 4.42
C ARG A 42 -12.36 18.10 4.09
N GLY A 43 -11.69 17.41 3.17
CA GLY A 43 -10.36 17.74 2.69
C GLY A 43 -10.32 18.84 1.62
N GLU A 44 -11.46 19.26 1.08
CA GLU A 44 -11.54 20.27 0.00
C GLU A 44 -10.96 21.63 0.40
N GLY A 45 -11.09 21.99 1.69
CA GLY A 45 -10.57 23.25 2.22
C GLY A 45 -9.07 23.28 2.48
N PHE A 46 -8.34 22.18 2.32
CA PHE A 46 -6.90 22.11 2.55
C PHE A 46 -6.11 22.16 1.25
N SER A 47 -4.87 22.65 1.33
CA SER A 47 -3.94 22.70 0.21
C SER A 47 -3.19 21.38 0.05
N GLU A 48 -3.26 20.79 -1.13
CA GLU A 48 -2.40 19.67 -1.52
C GLU A 48 -0.95 20.11 -1.63
N LEU A 49 -0.03 19.15 -1.49
CA LEU A 49 1.36 19.36 -1.85
C LEU A 49 1.47 19.64 -3.35
N PRO A 50 2.15 20.72 -3.76
CA PRO A 50 2.53 20.92 -5.16
C PRO A 50 3.34 19.73 -5.69
N ALA A 51 3.22 19.41 -6.98
CA ALA A 51 3.87 18.25 -7.59
C ALA A 51 5.39 18.13 -7.29
N PRO A 52 6.20 19.22 -7.35
CA PRO A 52 7.61 19.14 -6.96
C PRO A 52 7.81 18.74 -5.49
N ARG A 53 6.97 19.26 -4.59
CA ARG A 53 7.05 18.94 -3.15
C ARG A 53 6.58 17.51 -2.87
N CYS A 54 5.61 16.99 -3.65
CA CYS A 54 5.25 15.56 -3.61
C CYS A 54 6.46 14.69 -3.99
N GLU A 55 7.16 15.05 -5.04
CA GLU A 55 8.35 14.35 -5.52
C GLU A 55 9.45 14.34 -4.46
N GLU A 56 9.76 15.48 -3.85
CA GLU A 56 10.73 15.61 -2.76
C GLU A 56 10.37 14.70 -1.57
N ALA A 57 9.11 14.74 -1.13
CA ALA A 57 8.63 13.91 -0.04
C ALA A 57 8.75 12.41 -0.37
N LEU A 58 8.42 12.00 -1.59
CA LEU A 58 8.53 10.60 -2.01
C LEU A 58 9.99 10.14 -2.10
N ARG A 59 10.88 10.98 -2.62
CA ARG A 59 12.34 10.70 -2.63
C ARG A 59 12.89 10.58 -1.20
N PHE A 60 12.44 11.44 -0.28
CA PHE A 60 12.78 11.31 1.13
C PHE A 60 12.29 9.97 1.69
N LEU A 61 11.01 9.59 1.47
CA LEU A 61 10.47 8.32 1.94
C LEU A 61 11.19 7.09 1.34
N ALA A 62 11.66 7.17 0.11
CA ALA A 62 12.47 6.13 -0.52
C ALA A 62 13.84 5.99 0.18
N ARG A 63 14.53 7.13 0.40
CA ARG A 63 15.84 7.13 1.08
C ARG A 63 15.77 6.57 2.49
N VAL A 64 14.79 6.96 3.31
CA VAL A 64 14.66 6.43 4.68
C VAL A 64 14.30 4.95 4.75
N GLN A 65 13.93 4.35 3.63
CA GLN A 65 13.72 2.91 3.48
C GLN A 65 14.91 2.20 2.78
N GLY A 66 16.05 2.89 2.65
CA GLY A 66 17.28 2.32 2.12
C GLY A 66 17.38 2.32 0.59
N VAL A 67 16.53 3.06 -0.11
CA VAL A 67 16.62 3.24 -1.56
C VAL A 67 17.44 4.49 -1.86
N ASN A 68 18.68 4.30 -2.32
CA ASN A 68 19.57 5.39 -2.72
C ASN A 68 19.69 5.45 -4.24
N GLY A 69 19.69 6.65 -4.81
CA GLY A 69 19.97 6.87 -6.22
C GLY A 69 21.47 6.70 -6.53
N ASN A 70 21.74 6.19 -7.74
CA ASN A 70 23.06 6.25 -8.40
C ASN A 70 24.26 5.59 -7.71
N GLY A 71 24.14 4.32 -7.25
CA GLY A 71 25.34 3.52 -6.92
C GLY A 71 26.08 3.93 -5.64
N GLU A 72 25.58 4.86 -4.89
CA GLU A 72 25.92 5.01 -3.48
C GLU A 72 25.35 3.78 -2.79
N GLY A 73 26.21 2.96 -2.20
CA GLY A 73 25.88 1.66 -1.60
C GLY A 73 24.61 1.67 -0.75
N PRO A 74 24.18 0.52 -0.20
CA PRO A 74 22.92 0.45 0.55
C PRO A 74 22.89 1.60 1.53
N GLY A 75 21.94 2.53 1.30
CA GLY A 75 21.79 3.69 2.15
C GLY A 75 21.80 3.23 3.58
N GLU A 76 22.38 4.01 4.46
CA GLU A 76 22.24 3.73 5.86
C GLU A 76 20.76 3.42 6.12
N ARG A 77 20.42 2.14 6.15
CA ARG A 77 19.29 1.68 6.94
C ARG A 77 19.60 2.23 8.32
N THR A 78 18.99 3.34 8.62
CA THR A 78 19.30 4.16 9.75
C THR A 78 18.96 3.39 11.01
N ARG A 79 19.89 2.57 11.47
CA ARG A 79 19.97 1.69 12.63
C ARG A 79 19.66 0.23 12.31
N GLU A 80 20.60 -0.61 12.67
CA GLU A 80 20.41 -2.04 12.85
C GLU A 80 19.16 -2.26 13.73
N GLY A 81 18.12 -2.95 13.18
CA GLY A 81 16.85 -3.14 13.89
C GLY A 81 15.73 -2.13 13.56
N ASP A 82 15.90 -1.24 12.57
CA ASP A 82 14.81 -0.36 12.11
C ASP A 82 13.79 -1.15 11.29
N ASP A 83 12.72 -1.56 11.94
CA ASP A 83 11.62 -2.36 11.39
C ASP A 83 10.41 -1.51 10.96
N LEU A 84 10.52 -0.17 10.97
CA LEU A 84 9.42 0.71 10.59
C LEU A 84 9.11 0.55 9.10
N LEU A 85 7.93 0.04 8.78
CA LEU A 85 7.41 0.00 7.43
C LEU A 85 6.75 1.34 7.08
N ILE A 86 7.27 2.03 6.09
CA ILE A 86 6.67 3.28 5.61
C ILE A 86 5.90 3.03 4.32
N ARG A 87 4.67 3.56 4.23
CA ARG A 87 3.80 3.40 3.06
C ARG A 87 3.34 4.75 2.55
N ALA A 88 3.71 5.09 1.33
CA ALA A 88 3.13 6.22 0.59
C ALA A 88 1.73 5.84 0.10
N LYS A 89 0.69 6.47 0.68
CA LYS A 89 -0.71 6.26 0.32
C LYS A 89 -1.22 7.38 -0.58
N CYS A 90 -2.08 7.04 -1.55
CA CYS A 90 -2.59 7.97 -2.56
C CYS A 90 -1.47 8.60 -3.42
N ALA A 91 -0.31 7.97 -3.49
CA ALA A 91 0.85 8.39 -4.26
C ALA A 91 1.45 7.20 -5.05
N PRO A 92 0.74 6.66 -6.05
CA PRO A 92 1.26 5.50 -6.81
C PRO A 92 2.57 5.79 -7.54
N HIS A 93 2.89 7.05 -7.80
CA HIS A 93 4.15 7.47 -8.39
C HIS A 93 5.38 7.26 -7.47
N PHE A 94 5.19 6.89 -6.21
CA PHE A 94 6.27 6.39 -5.36
C PHE A 94 7.04 5.22 -5.99
N ARG A 95 6.35 4.36 -6.74
CA ARG A 95 6.96 3.23 -7.45
C ARG A 95 7.95 3.66 -8.52
N ARG A 96 7.60 4.71 -9.27
CA ARG A 96 8.54 5.31 -10.24
C ARG A 96 9.76 5.87 -9.52
N VAL A 97 9.56 6.59 -8.43
CA VAL A 97 10.66 7.17 -7.64
C VAL A 97 11.62 6.09 -7.15
N VAL A 98 11.08 4.98 -6.63
CA VAL A 98 11.89 3.82 -6.20
C VAL A 98 12.60 3.19 -7.39
N TYR A 99 11.90 2.94 -8.49
CA TYR A 99 12.47 2.31 -9.69
C TYR A 99 13.60 3.13 -10.32
N GLU A 100 13.43 4.45 -10.40
CA GLU A 100 14.46 5.36 -10.91
C GLU A 100 15.73 5.35 -10.04
N ALA A 101 15.57 5.17 -8.75
CA ALA A 101 16.68 5.11 -7.80
C ALA A 101 17.33 3.71 -7.76
N ASP A 102 16.52 2.67 -7.74
CA ASP A 102 16.96 1.27 -7.71
C ASP A 102 15.90 0.35 -8.36
N PRO A 103 16.11 -0.03 -9.65
CA PRO A 103 15.19 -0.94 -10.34
C PRO A 103 15.08 -2.35 -9.72
N ALA A 104 16.06 -2.74 -8.91
CA ALA A 104 16.09 -4.04 -8.22
C ALA A 104 15.57 -3.96 -6.77
N SER A 105 15.11 -2.79 -6.34
CA SER A 105 14.64 -2.57 -4.97
C SER A 105 13.54 -3.55 -4.57
N PRO A 106 13.68 -4.23 -3.41
CA PRO A 106 12.62 -5.10 -2.89
C PRO A 106 11.31 -4.35 -2.58
N LEU A 107 11.35 -3.01 -2.45
CA LEU A 107 10.14 -2.21 -2.30
C LEU A 107 9.23 -2.25 -3.54
N LEU A 108 9.75 -2.60 -4.71
CA LEU A 108 8.97 -2.72 -5.94
C LEU A 108 8.13 -4.00 -5.96
N SER A 109 8.59 -5.07 -5.31
CA SER A 109 7.87 -6.34 -5.23
C SER A 109 6.51 -6.22 -4.53
N ASP A 110 6.39 -5.31 -3.57
CA ASP A 110 5.13 -5.01 -2.88
C ASP A 110 4.03 -4.45 -3.80
N TYR A 111 4.37 -4.13 -5.05
CA TYR A 111 3.51 -3.37 -5.96
C TYR A 111 3.31 -4.04 -7.34
N ALA A 112 3.61 -5.33 -7.47
CA ALA A 112 3.57 -6.05 -8.74
C ALA A 112 2.22 -5.92 -9.50
N ASN A 113 1.11 -5.74 -8.78
CA ASN A 113 -0.22 -5.65 -9.37
C ASN A 113 -0.60 -4.26 -9.91
N GLY A 114 0.34 -3.34 -10.00
CA GLY A 114 0.14 -2.05 -10.66
C GLY A 114 -0.58 -0.98 -9.85
N GLY A 115 -0.51 0.21 -10.32
CA GLY A 115 -1.06 1.51 -9.99
C GLY A 115 -1.97 1.72 -8.77
N CYS A 116 -2.90 2.63 -8.93
CA CYS A 116 -3.94 2.91 -7.95
C CYS A 116 -4.89 1.70 -7.84
N PRO A 117 -5.12 1.12 -6.64
CA PRO A 117 -5.98 -0.06 -6.48
C PRO A 117 -7.48 0.27 -6.55
N ALA A 118 -7.86 1.55 -6.61
CA ALA A 118 -9.25 1.99 -6.65
C ALA A 118 -10.03 1.32 -7.79
N GLY A 119 -11.14 0.66 -7.48
CA GLY A 119 -11.98 -0.04 -8.45
C GLY A 119 -11.36 -1.27 -9.13
N ARG A 120 -10.09 -1.58 -8.84
CA ARG A 120 -9.33 -2.73 -9.38
C ARG A 120 -9.20 -3.85 -8.36
N GLU A 121 -8.70 -3.56 -7.18
CA GLU A 121 -8.45 -4.50 -6.08
C GLU A 121 -9.12 -4.04 -4.79
N TYR A 122 -9.64 -2.83 -4.79
CA TYR A 122 -10.17 -2.16 -3.63
C TYR A 122 -11.42 -1.35 -4.00
N CYS A 123 -12.38 -1.33 -3.10
CA CYS A 123 -13.55 -0.44 -3.13
C CYS A 123 -13.92 -0.02 -1.70
N ARG A 124 -14.80 0.96 -1.58
CA ARG A 124 -15.44 1.33 -0.32
C ARG A 124 -16.91 0.94 -0.36
N ILE A 125 -17.42 0.43 0.76
CA ILE A 125 -18.84 0.23 1.00
C ILE A 125 -19.26 1.20 2.09
N GLY A 126 -20.21 2.08 1.77
CA GLY A 126 -20.76 3.07 2.70
C GLY A 126 -21.83 2.48 3.62
N PRO A 127 -22.26 3.24 4.67
CA PRO A 127 -23.32 2.77 5.61
C PRO A 127 -24.67 2.52 4.93
N SER A 128 -24.96 3.22 3.83
CA SER A 128 -26.15 3.03 3.01
C SER A 128 -26.09 1.81 2.09
N GLY A 129 -24.98 1.06 2.08
CA GLY A 129 -24.74 -0.04 1.16
C GLY A 129 -24.16 0.39 -0.20
N GLU A 130 -23.90 1.66 -0.40
CA GLU A 130 -23.33 2.20 -1.63
C GLU A 130 -21.88 1.72 -1.81
N VAL A 131 -21.56 1.26 -3.01
CA VAL A 131 -20.22 0.83 -3.41
C VAL A 131 -19.58 1.92 -4.25
N THR A 132 -18.41 2.42 -3.83
CA THR A 132 -17.62 3.40 -4.59
C THR A 132 -16.22 2.85 -4.86
N PRO A 133 -15.52 3.26 -5.94
CA PRO A 133 -14.19 2.76 -6.25
C PRO A 133 -13.16 3.02 -5.15
N CYS A 134 -13.34 4.13 -4.40
CA CYS A 134 -12.44 4.60 -3.34
C CYS A 134 -13.20 5.54 -2.40
N PRO A 135 -12.79 5.71 -1.11
CA PRO A 135 -13.41 6.68 -0.21
C PRO A 135 -13.31 8.15 -0.68
N TYR A 136 -12.39 8.43 -1.58
CA TYR A 136 -12.16 9.77 -2.13
C TYR A 136 -12.90 10.06 -3.44
N VAL A 137 -13.82 9.18 -3.85
CA VAL A 137 -14.65 9.34 -5.06
C VAL A 137 -16.08 9.06 -4.70
N SER A 138 -16.96 10.01 -5.05
CA SER A 138 -18.41 9.93 -4.78
C SER A 138 -19.20 9.19 -5.86
N LEU A 139 -18.53 8.73 -6.93
CA LEU A 139 -19.21 8.00 -8.01
C LEU A 139 -19.66 6.61 -7.53
N SER A 140 -20.92 6.31 -7.67
CA SER A 140 -21.51 5.03 -7.29
C SER A 140 -21.26 3.95 -8.33
N ALA A 141 -20.76 2.81 -7.89
CA ALA A 141 -20.66 1.59 -8.69
C ALA A 141 -21.92 0.71 -8.59
N GLY A 142 -22.79 0.99 -7.61
CA GLY A 142 -23.99 0.25 -7.29
C GLY A 142 -24.25 0.21 -5.78
N ASN A 143 -25.32 -0.45 -5.37
CA ASN A 143 -25.70 -0.56 -3.96
C ASN A 143 -25.96 -2.02 -3.55
N LEU A 144 -25.46 -2.43 -2.40
CA LEU A 144 -25.61 -3.79 -1.86
C LEU A 144 -27.05 -4.12 -1.46
N ARG A 145 -27.92 -3.12 -1.33
CA ARG A 145 -29.35 -3.33 -1.07
C ARG A 145 -30.10 -3.77 -2.34
N ASP A 146 -29.54 -3.44 -3.51
CA ASP A 146 -30.15 -3.72 -4.80
C ASP A 146 -29.58 -4.97 -5.45
N LYS A 147 -28.27 -5.20 -5.25
CA LYS A 147 -27.50 -6.27 -5.92
C LYS A 147 -26.42 -6.87 -5.04
N PRO A 148 -26.12 -8.18 -5.13
CA PRO A 148 -24.99 -8.80 -4.46
C PRO A 148 -23.65 -8.15 -4.88
N PHE A 149 -22.72 -8.07 -3.94
CA PHE A 149 -21.38 -7.48 -4.19
C PHE A 149 -20.67 -8.04 -5.42
N GLY A 150 -20.68 -9.37 -5.58
CA GLY A 150 -20.02 -10.02 -6.71
C GLY A 150 -20.60 -9.62 -8.08
N GLU A 151 -21.90 -9.28 -8.15
CA GLU A 151 -22.53 -8.76 -9.35
C GLU A 151 -22.07 -7.33 -9.61
N ILE A 152 -22.17 -6.44 -8.60
CA ILE A 152 -21.68 -5.06 -8.70
C ILE A 152 -20.22 -5.03 -9.14
N TRP A 153 -19.37 -5.84 -8.49
CA TRP A 153 -17.93 -5.90 -8.78
C TRP A 153 -17.63 -6.29 -10.22
N ARG A 154 -18.36 -7.25 -10.79
CA ARG A 154 -18.14 -7.72 -12.16
C ARG A 154 -18.79 -6.88 -13.23
N SER A 155 -20.01 -6.37 -12.98
CA SER A 155 -20.85 -5.77 -14.02
C SER A 155 -20.91 -4.24 -14.00
N SER A 156 -20.39 -3.57 -12.96
CA SER A 156 -20.39 -2.11 -12.92
C SER A 156 -19.52 -1.51 -14.03
N SER A 157 -20.13 -0.68 -14.87
CA SER A 157 -19.42 0.07 -15.92
C SER A 157 -18.35 0.98 -15.34
N LEU A 158 -18.62 1.59 -14.18
CA LEU A 158 -17.65 2.44 -13.48
C LEU A 158 -16.41 1.63 -13.07
N LEU A 159 -16.60 0.48 -12.39
CA LEU A 159 -15.46 -0.35 -11.98
C LEU A 159 -14.72 -0.94 -13.18
N SER A 160 -15.45 -1.30 -14.25
CA SER A 160 -14.85 -1.72 -15.53
C SER A 160 -13.98 -0.61 -16.10
N HIS A 161 -14.46 0.63 -16.07
CA HIS A 161 -13.71 1.79 -16.55
C HIS A 161 -12.40 2.01 -15.76
N TYR A 162 -12.41 1.80 -14.44
CA TYR A 162 -11.18 1.83 -13.62
C TYR A 162 -10.16 0.74 -13.99
N ARG A 163 -10.62 -0.40 -14.49
CA ARG A 163 -9.76 -1.56 -14.84
C ARG A 163 -9.17 -1.48 -16.24
N SER A 164 -9.96 -1.01 -17.20
CA SER A 164 -9.66 -1.09 -18.64
C SER A 164 -9.72 0.25 -19.36
N GLY A 165 -10.03 1.35 -18.66
CA GLY A 165 -10.07 2.69 -19.26
C GLY A 165 -8.64 3.16 -19.64
N GLU A 166 -8.56 3.86 -20.77
CA GLU A 166 -7.30 4.44 -21.23
C GLU A 166 -6.96 5.70 -20.44
N LEU A 167 -5.76 5.72 -19.87
CA LEU A 167 -5.23 6.89 -19.19
C LEU A 167 -4.96 8.02 -20.20
N LYS A 168 -5.18 9.26 -19.76
CA LYS A 168 -5.00 10.47 -20.56
C LYS A 168 -3.79 11.29 -20.11
N GLY A 169 -3.42 12.28 -20.91
CA GLY A 169 -2.35 13.20 -20.62
C GLY A 169 -1.00 12.50 -20.38
N ARG A 170 -0.21 13.02 -19.45
CA ARG A 170 1.10 12.45 -19.11
C ARG A 170 0.99 11.00 -18.62
N CYS A 171 -0.03 10.66 -17.84
CA CYS A 171 -0.22 9.29 -17.38
C CYS A 171 -0.44 8.31 -18.53
N GLY A 172 -1.12 8.72 -19.61
CA GLY A 172 -1.41 7.87 -20.77
C GLY A 172 -0.19 7.54 -21.62
N ARG A 173 0.75 8.50 -21.75
CA ARG A 173 2.00 8.30 -22.53
C ARG A 173 3.19 7.84 -21.69
N CYS A 174 3.00 7.69 -20.37
CA CYS A 174 4.06 7.36 -19.43
C CYS A 174 4.45 5.88 -19.52
N GLU A 175 5.72 5.59 -19.53
CA GLU A 175 6.28 4.23 -19.47
C GLU A 175 5.91 3.49 -18.18
N PHE A 176 5.63 4.23 -17.10
CA PHE A 176 5.18 3.68 -15.81
C PHE A 176 3.65 3.53 -15.71
N ARG A 177 2.90 3.73 -16.80
CA ARG A 177 1.42 3.74 -16.72
C ARG A 177 0.80 2.45 -16.17
N GLU A 178 1.42 1.31 -16.41
CA GLU A 178 0.95 0.01 -15.91
C GLU A 178 1.27 -0.19 -14.41
N VAL A 179 2.42 0.29 -13.96
CA VAL A 179 2.88 0.10 -12.57
C VAL A 179 2.56 1.27 -11.64
N CYS A 180 2.24 2.43 -12.17
CA CYS A 180 1.90 3.66 -11.45
C CYS A 180 0.50 4.16 -11.83
N GLY A 181 0.34 4.68 -13.02
CA GLY A 181 -0.91 5.23 -13.55
C GLY A 181 -1.49 6.43 -12.79
N GLY A 182 -0.80 6.98 -11.79
CA GLY A 182 -1.26 8.11 -10.97
C GLY A 182 -2.44 7.78 -10.04
N CYS A 183 -2.77 8.67 -9.12
CA CYS A 183 -3.94 8.54 -8.25
C CYS A 183 -5.22 8.92 -8.99
N ARG A 184 -6.06 7.92 -9.31
CA ARG A 184 -7.31 8.13 -10.05
C ARG A 184 -8.31 9.03 -9.32
N CYS A 185 -8.26 9.02 -8.00
CA CYS A 185 -9.14 9.85 -7.17
C CYS A 185 -8.71 11.31 -7.18
N ARG A 186 -7.40 11.59 -7.18
CA ARG A 186 -6.88 12.95 -7.31
C ARG A 186 -7.11 13.50 -8.72
N ALA A 187 -6.91 12.68 -9.74
CA ALA A 187 -7.25 13.04 -11.11
C ALA A 187 -8.74 13.45 -11.22
N TYR A 188 -9.64 12.64 -10.65
CA TYR A 188 -11.07 12.95 -10.61
C TYR A 188 -11.37 14.23 -9.80
N ALA A 189 -10.79 14.39 -8.63
CA ALA A 189 -11.03 15.59 -7.79
C ALA A 189 -10.59 16.88 -8.49
N ALA A 190 -9.53 16.82 -9.30
CA ALA A 190 -9.01 17.97 -10.02
C ALA A 190 -9.75 18.29 -11.33
N THR A 191 -10.29 17.27 -12.02
CA THR A 191 -10.75 17.41 -13.41
C THR A 191 -12.17 16.88 -13.68
N GLY A 192 -12.74 16.12 -12.75
CA GLY A 192 -13.99 15.37 -12.98
C GLY A 192 -13.80 14.08 -13.80
N ASP A 193 -12.59 13.76 -14.26
CA ASP A 193 -12.28 12.59 -15.07
C ASP A 193 -11.30 11.65 -14.34
N VAL A 194 -11.75 10.43 -14.07
CA VAL A 194 -10.93 9.41 -13.39
C VAL A 194 -9.75 8.94 -14.23
N MET A 195 -9.74 9.16 -15.55
CA MET A 195 -8.66 8.78 -16.45
C MET A 195 -7.70 9.93 -16.77
N ALA A 196 -7.96 11.14 -16.28
CA ALA A 196 -7.04 12.27 -16.44
C ALA A 196 -5.69 12.00 -15.78
N GLU A 197 -4.70 12.81 -16.09
CA GLU A 197 -3.40 12.75 -15.43
C GLU A 197 -3.50 13.14 -13.95
N ASP A 198 -2.60 12.59 -13.13
CA ASP A 198 -2.49 12.94 -11.72
C ASP A 198 -1.73 14.27 -11.57
N PRO A 199 -2.37 15.33 -11.06
CA PRO A 199 -1.72 16.64 -10.94
C PRO A 199 -0.57 16.68 -9.91
N ALA A 200 -0.50 15.72 -8.99
CA ALA A 200 0.59 15.65 -8.01
C ALA A 200 1.87 14.98 -8.51
N CYS A 201 1.90 14.54 -9.78
CA CYS A 201 3.10 13.99 -10.40
C CYS A 201 3.88 15.09 -11.13
N ALA A 202 5.16 15.28 -10.79
CA ALA A 202 6.05 16.22 -11.46
C ALA A 202 6.80 15.62 -12.65
N TYR A 203 6.66 14.31 -12.90
CA TYR A 203 7.40 13.61 -13.93
C TYR A 203 6.85 13.90 -15.33
N GLU A 204 7.76 14.24 -16.24
CA GLU A 204 7.47 14.36 -17.67
C GLU A 204 8.00 13.13 -18.39
N PRO A 205 7.12 12.26 -18.92
CA PRO A 205 7.55 11.07 -19.65
C PRO A 205 8.29 11.44 -20.93
N PRO A 206 9.42 10.79 -21.26
CA PRO A 206 10.18 11.08 -22.48
C PRO A 206 9.41 10.68 -23.76
N GLY A 207 8.35 9.86 -23.64
CA GLY A 207 7.64 9.29 -24.78
C GLY A 207 8.45 8.18 -25.47
N ASP A 208 7.80 7.39 -26.28
CA ASP A 208 8.38 6.33 -27.15
C ASP A 208 9.44 5.41 -26.50
N VAL A 209 9.32 5.18 -25.19
CA VAL A 209 10.15 4.22 -24.45
C VAL A 209 9.34 2.99 -24.06
N PRO A 210 9.98 1.82 -23.92
CA PRO A 210 9.30 0.60 -23.49
C PRO A 210 8.61 0.76 -22.15
N LEU A 211 7.47 0.08 -21.98
CA LEU A 211 6.75 0.06 -20.73
C LEU A 211 7.57 -0.61 -19.64
N VAL A 212 7.63 0.05 -18.50
CA VAL A 212 8.19 -0.55 -17.29
C VAL A 212 7.19 -1.54 -16.71
N ARG A 213 7.66 -2.75 -16.44
CA ARG A 213 6.90 -3.82 -15.78
C ARG A 213 7.73 -4.38 -14.64
N PHE A 214 7.08 -4.63 -13.52
CA PHE A 214 7.71 -5.34 -12.42
C PHE A 214 7.46 -6.84 -12.59
N SER A 215 8.39 -7.67 -12.08
CA SER A 215 8.19 -9.12 -12.09
C SER A 215 6.95 -9.49 -11.25
N GLU A 216 6.15 -10.44 -11.73
CA GLU A 216 4.94 -10.90 -11.03
C GLU A 216 5.23 -11.68 -9.73
N GLU A 217 6.49 -11.94 -9.44
CA GLU A 217 6.93 -12.73 -8.29
C GLU A 217 6.73 -12.02 -6.94
N GLY A 218 6.55 -10.69 -6.94
CA GLY A 218 6.27 -9.90 -5.75
C GLY A 218 4.78 -9.69 -5.53
N ARG A 219 4.24 -10.18 -4.43
CA ARG A 219 2.86 -9.89 -4.00
C ARG A 219 2.86 -8.94 -2.82
N PHE A 220 1.98 -7.95 -2.88
CA PHE A 220 1.77 -6.90 -1.89
C PHE A 220 1.94 -7.40 -0.44
N GLY A 221 3.00 -6.94 0.22
CA GLY A 221 3.21 -7.11 1.67
C GLY A 221 3.82 -8.45 2.10
N LEU A 222 4.40 -9.25 1.17
CA LEU A 222 4.90 -10.58 1.51
C LEU A 222 6.41 -10.71 1.60
N GLU A 223 7.17 -9.92 0.86
CA GLU A 223 8.52 -10.35 0.48
C GLU A 223 9.61 -9.31 0.74
N VAL A 224 9.47 -8.54 1.78
CA VAL A 224 10.69 -8.11 2.44
C VAL A 224 11.24 -9.37 3.08
N GLU A 225 12.18 -10.03 2.41
CA GLU A 225 12.97 -11.09 3.03
C GLU A 225 13.70 -10.46 4.21
N ARG A 226 13.10 -10.58 5.38
CA ARG A 226 13.69 -10.12 6.65
C ARG A 226 14.82 -11.03 7.12
N GLY A 227 15.31 -11.88 6.21
CA GLY A 227 16.38 -12.81 6.51
C GLY A 227 16.00 -13.92 7.50
N PHE A 228 14.73 -14.00 7.92
CA PHE A 228 14.28 -15.07 8.82
C PHE A 228 13.76 -16.26 7.99
N PRO A 229 14.28 -17.47 8.18
CA PRO A 229 13.88 -18.64 7.41
C PRO A 229 12.42 -19.03 7.65
N TRP A 230 11.69 -19.31 6.59
CA TRP A 230 10.31 -19.83 6.62
C TRP A 230 10.23 -21.16 5.88
N THR A 231 9.53 -22.14 6.46
CA THR A 231 9.24 -23.38 5.74
C THR A 231 8.23 -23.14 4.61
N ALA A 232 8.23 -23.99 3.59
CA ALA A 232 7.30 -23.88 2.46
C ALA A 232 5.83 -23.90 2.93
N GLU A 233 5.49 -24.76 3.90
CA GLU A 233 4.15 -24.85 4.48
C GLU A 233 3.76 -23.56 5.22
N ALA A 234 4.68 -22.96 5.97
CA ALA A 234 4.43 -21.70 6.66
C ALA A 234 4.22 -20.56 5.66
N ARG A 235 5.00 -20.50 4.58
CA ARG A 235 4.82 -19.54 3.49
C ARG A 235 3.46 -19.72 2.81
N GLU A 236 3.03 -20.94 2.54
CA GLU A 236 1.70 -21.22 1.99
C GLU A 236 0.58 -20.75 2.92
N ARG A 237 0.68 -21.02 4.22
CA ARG A 237 -0.29 -20.50 5.20
C ARG A 237 -0.31 -18.96 5.25
N LEU A 238 0.85 -18.32 5.21
CA LEU A 238 0.96 -16.86 5.17
C LEU A 238 0.28 -16.30 3.90
N SER A 239 0.41 -16.99 2.76
CA SER A 239 -0.20 -16.56 1.50
C SER A 239 -1.72 -16.54 1.52
N ARG A 240 -2.37 -17.32 2.39
CA ARG A 240 -3.84 -17.34 2.58
C ARG A 240 -4.37 -16.15 3.39
N ILE A 241 -3.47 -15.42 4.06
CA ILE A 241 -3.84 -14.20 4.80
C ILE A 241 -4.05 -13.06 3.81
N PRO A 242 -5.09 -12.21 3.99
CA PRO A 242 -5.29 -11.05 3.13
C PRO A 242 -4.02 -10.20 3.02
N SER A 243 -3.69 -9.74 1.82
CA SER A 243 -2.41 -9.06 1.51
C SER A 243 -2.12 -7.87 2.43
N PHE A 244 -3.15 -7.10 2.81
CA PHE A 244 -2.99 -5.95 3.70
C PHE A 244 -2.52 -6.30 5.12
N ALA A 245 -2.76 -7.54 5.58
CA ALA A 245 -2.41 -8.00 6.92
C ALA A 245 -1.14 -8.87 6.96
N ARG A 246 -0.70 -9.41 5.81
CA ARG A 246 0.39 -10.39 5.75
C ARG A 246 1.69 -9.88 6.33
N GLY A 247 2.11 -8.66 5.98
CA GLY A 247 3.36 -8.08 6.47
C GLY A 247 3.37 -7.92 7.99
N MET A 248 2.24 -7.51 8.60
CA MET A 248 2.12 -7.42 10.06
C MET A 248 2.17 -8.81 10.70
N VAL A 249 1.46 -9.78 10.12
CA VAL A 249 1.46 -11.16 10.64
C VAL A 249 2.83 -11.79 10.52
N ALA A 250 3.51 -11.63 9.38
CA ALA A 250 4.87 -12.13 9.19
C ALA A 250 5.81 -11.58 10.27
N LYS A 251 5.80 -10.25 10.47
CA LYS A 251 6.60 -9.60 11.50
C LYS A 251 6.29 -10.15 12.89
N SER A 252 5.02 -10.21 13.28
CA SER A 252 4.63 -10.69 14.61
C SER A 252 5.07 -12.13 14.87
N VAL A 253 5.01 -12.99 13.84
CA VAL A 253 5.44 -14.39 13.95
C VAL A 253 6.96 -14.49 14.02
N GLU A 254 7.70 -13.70 13.26
CA GLU A 254 9.16 -13.65 13.30
C GLU A 254 9.67 -13.10 14.64
N ASP A 255 9.04 -12.07 15.18
CA ASP A 255 9.38 -11.54 16.50
C ASP A 255 9.15 -12.60 17.58
N TYR A 256 8.00 -13.31 17.52
CA TYR A 256 7.72 -14.43 18.40
C TYR A 256 8.73 -15.58 18.28
N ALA A 257 9.20 -15.86 17.04
CA ALA A 257 10.24 -16.84 16.78
C ALA A 257 11.58 -16.43 17.41
N ARG A 258 11.97 -15.16 17.27
CA ARG A 258 13.19 -14.61 17.87
C ARG A 258 13.15 -14.66 19.39
N GLU A 259 12.06 -14.28 20.02
CA GLU A 259 11.87 -14.34 21.47
C GLU A 259 12.03 -15.76 22.02
N ARG A 260 11.68 -16.77 21.23
CA ARG A 260 11.83 -18.19 21.60
C ARG A 260 13.14 -18.84 21.15
N GLY A 261 14.02 -18.10 20.51
CA GLY A 261 15.30 -18.62 20.01
C GLY A 261 15.14 -19.67 18.90
N VAL A 262 14.01 -19.65 18.15
CA VAL A 262 13.75 -20.57 17.06
C VAL A 262 14.38 -20.02 15.79
N SER A 263 15.05 -20.86 15.01
CA SER A 263 15.81 -20.47 13.82
C SER A 263 14.98 -20.40 12.52
N SER A 264 13.74 -20.88 12.54
CA SER A 264 12.85 -20.85 11.37
C SER A 264 11.38 -20.83 11.75
N VAL A 265 10.55 -20.19 10.92
CA VAL A 265 9.11 -20.19 11.09
C VAL A 265 8.52 -21.44 10.44
N THR A 266 7.84 -22.25 11.26
CA THR A 266 7.06 -23.41 10.82
C THR A 266 5.55 -23.10 10.87
N ALA A 267 4.73 -23.95 10.24
CA ALA A 267 3.29 -23.85 10.31
C ALA A 267 2.75 -24.00 11.75
N ASP A 268 3.41 -24.82 12.58
CA ASP A 268 3.04 -24.99 13.98
C ASP A 268 3.40 -23.75 14.80
N LEU A 269 4.58 -23.16 14.57
CA LEU A 269 4.99 -21.92 15.23
C LEU A 269 4.01 -20.78 14.89
N MET A 270 3.52 -20.70 13.65
CA MET A 270 2.46 -19.73 13.27
C MET A 270 1.17 -19.93 14.08
N LYS A 271 0.81 -21.19 14.36
CA LYS A 271 -0.36 -21.52 15.18
C LYS A 271 -0.14 -21.07 16.63
N GLU A 272 1.00 -21.39 17.20
CA GLU A 272 1.40 -20.99 18.56
C GLU A 272 1.43 -19.47 18.71
N ALA A 273 2.11 -18.78 17.78
CA ALA A 273 2.16 -17.31 17.77
C ALA A 273 0.76 -16.69 17.70
N ARG A 274 -0.14 -17.23 16.87
CA ARG A 274 -1.52 -16.78 16.80
C ARG A 274 -2.25 -16.95 18.15
N GLU A 275 -2.10 -18.09 18.80
CA GLU A 275 -2.75 -18.38 20.10
C GLU A 275 -2.19 -17.50 21.22
N ALA A 276 -0.90 -17.19 21.18
CA ALA A 276 -0.23 -16.33 22.16
C ALA A 276 -0.54 -14.83 21.95
N LEU A 277 -0.53 -14.36 20.70
CA LEU A 277 -0.65 -12.94 20.36
C LEU A 277 -2.10 -12.47 20.18
N LEU A 278 -3.02 -13.40 19.85
CA LEU A 278 -4.46 -13.11 19.66
C LEU A 278 -5.30 -13.96 20.61
N PRO A 279 -5.49 -13.53 21.87
CA PRO A 279 -6.35 -14.23 22.80
C PRO A 279 -7.77 -14.35 22.22
N ARG A 280 -8.41 -15.50 22.42
CA ARG A 280 -9.74 -15.82 21.87
C ARG A 280 -10.80 -14.76 22.20
N SER A 281 -10.64 -14.04 23.29
CA SER A 281 -11.52 -12.94 23.71
C SER A 281 -11.52 -11.74 22.75
N LEU A 282 -10.45 -11.55 21.97
CA LEU A 282 -10.31 -10.45 21.00
C LEU A 282 -10.66 -10.87 19.56
N MET A 283 -10.97 -12.16 19.32
CA MET A 283 -11.36 -12.62 17.99
C MET A 283 -12.83 -12.30 17.71
N PRO A 284 -13.16 -11.77 16.52
CA PRO A 284 -14.54 -11.62 16.08
C PRO A 284 -15.29 -12.96 16.12
N GLY A 285 -16.58 -12.94 16.47
CA GLY A 285 -17.40 -14.15 16.66
C GLY A 285 -17.33 -15.11 15.48
N PHE A 286 -17.44 -14.60 14.23
CA PHE A 286 -17.36 -15.42 13.01
C PHE A 286 -15.99 -16.13 12.80
N VAL A 287 -14.92 -15.62 13.41
CA VAL A 287 -13.60 -16.26 13.39
C VAL A 287 -13.53 -17.37 14.46
N ARG A 288 -14.10 -17.11 15.64
CA ARG A 288 -14.17 -18.10 16.73
C ARG A 288 -14.96 -19.34 16.33
N ASP A 289 -16.09 -19.15 15.65
CA ASP A 289 -17.00 -20.24 15.24
C ASP A 289 -16.37 -21.15 14.17
N ARG A 290 -15.55 -20.60 13.27
CA ARG A 290 -14.80 -21.39 12.29
C ARG A 290 -13.62 -22.17 12.86
N LEU A 291 -13.10 -21.76 14.01
CA LEU A 291 -11.96 -22.42 14.66
C LEU A 291 -12.42 -23.45 15.70
N GLY A 292 -13.71 -23.44 16.09
CA GLY A 292 -14.32 -24.41 17.00
C GLY A 292 -15.00 -25.61 16.33
N GLY A 293 -15.10 -25.63 15.00
CA GLY A 293 -15.81 -26.66 14.23
C GLY A 293 -14.97 -27.84 13.72
N GLY A 294 -13.89 -28.16 14.40
CA GLY A 294 -13.03 -29.32 14.10
C GLY A 294 -12.99 -30.30 15.27
N GLN A 295 -14.06 -31.09 15.42
CA GLN A 295 -14.02 -32.41 16.05
C GLN A 295 -14.24 -33.44 14.96
#